data_8eb204563b56dd832767e059e65c225c
#
_entry.id   8eb204563b56dd832767e059e65c225c
#
_cell.length_a   1.000
_cell.length_b   1.000
_cell.length_c   1.000
_cell.angle_alpha   90.00
_cell.angle_beta   90.00
_cell.angle_gamma   90.00
#
_symmetry.space_group_name_H-M   'P 1'
#
loop_
_entity.id
_entity.type
_entity.pdbx_description
1 polymer ?
#
loop_
_entity_poly.entity_id
_entity_poly.type
_entity_poly.pdbx_seq_one_letter_code
_entity_poly.pdbx_strand_id
1 'polypeptide(L)'
;NRLSTSRTVAASWLVLAVYDVLVLAFELAAGATRAERGALLSGLELSRGAGLLTVLALSCAIAVYVRRTVTVRVQHQRLQKVRADRPRAADLLTDDAGRGSFSDVQYVLVSAVAVVFAAVRLARQPDQLPDLPWGLALLVVVSAATYLAGKYAEGGRPVVLSVVRAREIGDLHAPIRTGDDIEIRGAGFVPPGAEAPDRLARMVVRVGAVHVPVPLIPVNGGFANPADATLTVPVPVEVEPGRVEIQVVTAAGVETNRYPIDVAD
;
A
#
# COMPACT_ATOMS: atom_id res chain seq x y z
N ASN A 1 -1.39 2.59 -11.65
CA ASN A 1 -2.38 1.71 -11.02
C ASN A 1 -1.71 0.39 -10.63
N ARG A 2 -1.32 0.24 -9.35
CA ARG A 2 -0.83 -1.04 -8.81
C ARG A 2 -1.98 -2.02 -8.64
N LEU A 3 -1.70 -3.33 -8.78
CA LEU A 3 -2.65 -4.38 -8.39
C LEU A 3 -2.85 -4.34 -6.87
N SER A 4 -4.09 -4.45 -6.42
CA SER A 4 -4.42 -4.46 -4.99
C SER A 4 -4.61 -5.90 -4.54
N THR A 5 -3.79 -6.36 -3.59
CA THR A 5 -3.84 -7.70 -2.99
C THR A 5 -5.25 -8.06 -2.53
N SER A 6 -5.88 -7.20 -1.71
CA SER A 6 -7.23 -7.46 -1.20
C SER A 6 -8.31 -7.55 -2.28
N ARG A 7 -8.21 -6.73 -3.33
CA ARG A 7 -9.16 -6.79 -4.46
C ARG A 7 -8.96 -8.04 -5.31
N THR A 8 -7.72 -8.43 -5.56
CA THR A 8 -7.41 -9.63 -6.33
C THR A 8 -7.91 -10.87 -5.61
N VAL A 9 -7.68 -10.99 -4.30
CA VAL A 9 -8.19 -12.08 -3.49
C VAL A 9 -9.71 -12.10 -3.48
N ALA A 10 -10.37 -10.97 -3.24
CA ALA A 10 -11.83 -10.88 -3.26
C ALA A 10 -12.41 -11.24 -4.64
N ALA A 11 -11.77 -10.78 -5.73
CA ALA A 11 -12.18 -11.12 -7.08
C ALA A 11 -12.04 -12.62 -7.37
N SER A 12 -10.97 -13.28 -6.90
CA SER A 12 -10.78 -14.72 -7.07
C SER A 12 -11.90 -15.52 -6.41
N TRP A 13 -12.28 -15.17 -5.19
CA TRP A 13 -13.40 -15.79 -4.49
C TRP A 13 -14.74 -15.51 -5.17
N LEU A 14 -14.94 -14.28 -5.64
CA LEU A 14 -16.18 -13.90 -6.34
C LEU A 14 -16.32 -14.67 -7.65
N VAL A 15 -15.24 -14.78 -8.44
CA VAL A 15 -15.25 -15.55 -9.71
C VAL A 15 -15.59 -17.00 -9.45
N LEU A 16 -15.00 -17.62 -8.41
CA LEU A 16 -15.30 -19.00 -8.04
C LEU A 16 -16.77 -19.16 -7.67
N ALA A 17 -17.32 -18.31 -6.80
CA ALA A 17 -18.71 -18.39 -6.36
C ALA A 17 -19.69 -18.14 -7.51
N VAL A 18 -19.42 -17.18 -8.39
CA VAL A 18 -20.25 -16.91 -9.58
C VAL A 18 -20.22 -18.08 -10.54
N TYR A 19 -19.04 -18.66 -10.77
CA TYR A 19 -18.91 -19.84 -11.64
C TYR A 19 -19.74 -21.02 -11.10
N ASP A 20 -19.64 -21.29 -9.79
CA ASP A 20 -20.40 -22.34 -9.13
C ASP A 20 -21.91 -22.15 -9.28
N VAL A 21 -22.42 -20.96 -8.97
CA VAL A 21 -23.85 -20.63 -9.14
C VAL A 21 -24.29 -20.76 -10.60
N LEU A 22 -23.43 -20.39 -11.57
CA LEU A 22 -23.74 -20.55 -13.00
C LEU A 22 -23.83 -22.03 -13.41
N VAL A 23 -22.93 -22.89 -12.92
CA VAL A 23 -22.97 -24.33 -13.17
C VAL A 23 -24.28 -24.93 -12.63
N LEU A 24 -24.60 -24.63 -11.36
CA LEU A 24 -25.86 -25.08 -10.77
C LEU A 24 -27.09 -24.58 -11.53
N ALA A 25 -27.10 -23.32 -11.96
CA ALA A 25 -28.18 -22.75 -12.75
C ALA A 25 -28.34 -23.45 -14.13
N PHE A 26 -27.19 -23.77 -14.77
CA PHE A 26 -27.19 -24.51 -16.04
C PHE A 26 -27.73 -25.92 -15.89
N GLU A 27 -27.28 -26.66 -14.87
CA GLU A 27 -27.82 -28.01 -14.57
C GLU A 27 -29.32 -27.98 -14.25
N LEU A 28 -29.78 -26.98 -13.50
CA LEU A 28 -31.16 -26.77 -13.19
C LEU A 28 -32.02 -26.52 -14.47
N ALA A 29 -31.45 -25.79 -15.44
CA ALA A 29 -32.09 -25.47 -16.71
C ALA A 29 -32.06 -26.62 -17.73
N ALA A 30 -31.04 -27.51 -17.66
CA ALA A 30 -30.77 -28.57 -18.62
C ALA A 30 -31.76 -29.76 -18.53
N GLY A 31 -32.84 -29.66 -17.75
CA GLY A 31 -33.92 -30.64 -17.74
C GLY A 31 -33.90 -31.62 -16.58
N ALA A 32 -33.32 -31.23 -15.46
CA ALA A 32 -33.34 -32.03 -14.22
C ALA A 32 -34.75 -32.47 -13.82
N THR A 33 -34.90 -33.71 -13.38
CA THR A 33 -36.14 -34.23 -12.80
C THR A 33 -36.52 -33.46 -11.53
N ARG A 34 -37.77 -33.61 -11.08
CA ARG A 34 -38.24 -32.93 -9.86
C ARG A 34 -37.38 -33.29 -8.63
N ALA A 35 -36.93 -34.52 -8.54
CA ALA A 35 -36.06 -34.99 -7.46
C ALA A 35 -34.62 -34.36 -7.53
N GLU A 36 -34.05 -34.33 -8.73
CA GLU A 36 -32.74 -33.71 -8.99
C GLU A 36 -32.77 -32.22 -8.72
N ARG A 37 -33.84 -31.50 -9.11
CA ARG A 37 -34.03 -30.09 -8.75
C ARG A 37 -34.05 -29.85 -7.25
N GLY A 38 -34.72 -30.74 -6.49
CA GLY A 38 -34.71 -30.67 -5.03
C GLY A 38 -33.34 -30.86 -4.44
N ALA A 39 -32.56 -31.79 -4.99
CA ALA A 39 -31.14 -32.01 -4.56
C ALA A 39 -30.26 -30.83 -4.89
N LEU A 40 -30.34 -30.26 -6.10
CA LEU A 40 -29.56 -29.07 -6.51
C LEU A 40 -29.90 -27.84 -5.64
N LEU A 41 -31.19 -27.61 -5.35
CA LEU A 41 -31.57 -26.51 -4.47
C LEU A 41 -31.12 -26.71 -3.04
N SER A 42 -31.10 -27.95 -2.54
CA SER A 42 -30.51 -28.24 -1.23
C SER A 42 -28.98 -28.07 -1.20
N GLY A 43 -28.31 -28.17 -2.36
CA GLY A 43 -26.87 -27.86 -2.52
C GLY A 43 -26.55 -26.40 -2.31
N LEU A 44 -27.52 -25.49 -2.50
CA LEU A 44 -27.41 -24.06 -2.25
C LEU A 44 -27.72 -23.66 -0.79
N GLU A 45 -28.07 -24.61 0.07
CA GLU A 45 -28.32 -24.28 1.47
C GLU A 45 -27.06 -23.69 2.16
N LEU A 46 -27.30 -22.67 2.99
CA LEU A 46 -26.24 -22.00 3.74
C LEU A 46 -25.39 -22.96 4.58
N SER A 47 -26.01 -24.06 5.03
CA SER A 47 -25.32 -25.09 5.85
C SER A 47 -24.20 -25.80 5.10
N ARG A 48 -24.32 -25.96 3.77
CA ARG A 48 -23.35 -26.66 2.93
C ARG A 48 -22.25 -25.73 2.37
N GLY A 49 -22.55 -24.45 2.16
CA GLY A 49 -21.61 -23.45 1.63
C GLY A 49 -21.08 -22.46 2.66
N ALA A 50 -21.34 -22.68 3.95
CA ALA A 50 -21.05 -21.70 5.01
C ALA A 50 -19.57 -21.26 5.03
N GLY A 51 -18.64 -22.18 4.86
CA GLY A 51 -17.20 -21.87 4.83
C GLY A 51 -16.82 -20.97 3.66
N LEU A 52 -17.28 -21.31 2.44
CA LEU A 52 -17.03 -20.51 1.23
C LEU A 52 -17.65 -19.11 1.35
N LEU A 53 -18.91 -19.03 1.75
CA LEU A 53 -19.62 -17.75 1.87
C LEU A 53 -18.99 -16.85 2.95
N THR A 54 -18.55 -17.43 4.05
CA THR A 54 -17.85 -16.70 5.11
C THR A 54 -16.54 -16.11 4.60
N VAL A 55 -15.71 -16.89 3.89
CA VAL A 55 -14.43 -16.42 3.35
C VAL A 55 -14.65 -15.39 2.25
N LEU A 56 -15.67 -15.57 1.39
CA LEU A 56 -16.03 -14.59 0.36
C LEU A 56 -16.45 -13.25 1.00
N ALA A 57 -17.39 -13.30 1.96
CA ALA A 57 -17.88 -12.12 2.65
C ALA A 57 -16.75 -11.37 3.37
N LEU A 58 -15.87 -12.10 4.08
CA LEU A 58 -14.71 -11.54 4.75
C LEU A 58 -13.75 -10.88 3.75
N SER A 59 -13.43 -11.56 2.64
CA SER A 59 -12.51 -11.02 1.62
C SER A 59 -13.06 -9.75 0.98
N CYS A 60 -14.35 -9.70 0.69
CA CYS A 60 -15.02 -8.51 0.19
C CYS A 60 -15.01 -7.37 1.23
N ALA A 61 -15.33 -7.66 2.48
CA ALA A 61 -15.29 -6.68 3.57
C ALA A 61 -13.89 -6.08 3.75
N ILE A 62 -12.85 -6.92 3.73
CA ILE A 62 -11.46 -6.48 3.81
C ILE A 62 -11.09 -5.60 2.60
N ALA A 63 -11.48 -5.98 1.39
CA ALA A 63 -11.19 -5.19 0.19
C ALA A 63 -11.81 -3.79 0.27
N VAL A 64 -13.06 -3.68 0.74
CA VAL A 64 -13.75 -2.39 0.96
C VAL A 64 -13.09 -1.60 2.08
N TYR A 65 -12.81 -2.25 3.20
CA TYR A 65 -12.24 -1.60 4.37
C TYR A 65 -10.82 -1.04 4.10
N VAL A 66 -9.93 -1.85 3.52
CA VAL A 66 -8.57 -1.42 3.15
C VAL A 66 -8.63 -0.26 2.16
N ARG A 67 -9.51 -0.35 1.15
CA ARG A 67 -9.70 0.75 0.20
C ARG A 67 -10.10 2.04 0.91
N ARG A 68 -11.09 1.99 1.79
CA ARG A 68 -11.55 3.16 2.56
C ARG A 68 -10.43 3.75 3.41
N THR A 69 -9.73 2.89 4.16
CA THR A 69 -8.64 3.30 5.05
C THR A 69 -7.50 3.96 4.27
N VAL A 70 -7.05 3.33 3.17
CA VAL A 70 -6.00 3.90 2.31
C VAL A 70 -6.45 5.24 1.72
N THR A 71 -7.70 5.33 1.21
CA THR A 71 -8.23 6.58 0.65
C THR A 71 -8.24 7.70 1.67
N VAL A 72 -8.75 7.44 2.88
CA VAL A 72 -8.80 8.42 3.97
C VAL A 72 -7.39 8.86 4.39
N ARG A 73 -6.45 7.92 4.51
CA ARG A 73 -5.05 8.23 4.87
C ARG A 73 -4.35 9.08 3.80
N VAL A 74 -4.60 8.79 2.51
CA VAL A 74 -4.05 9.61 1.41
C VAL A 74 -4.66 11.00 1.42
N GLN A 75 -5.98 11.13 1.60
CA GLN A 75 -6.66 12.43 1.68
C GLN A 75 -6.17 13.30 2.85
N HIS A 76 -5.87 12.67 4.00
CA HIS A 76 -5.31 13.36 5.16
C HIS A 76 -3.77 13.47 5.14
N GLN A 77 -3.13 13.21 4.00
CA GLN A 77 -1.68 13.27 3.84
C GLN A 77 -0.88 12.40 4.85
N ARG A 78 -1.51 11.33 5.36
CA ARG A 78 -0.88 10.38 6.30
C ARG A 78 -0.23 9.20 5.59
N LEU A 79 -0.48 9.03 4.30
CA LEU A 79 0.08 7.97 3.47
C LEU A 79 0.48 8.55 2.12
N GLN A 80 1.72 8.32 1.72
CA GLN A 80 2.23 8.69 0.42
C GLN A 80 1.95 7.58 -0.58
N LYS A 81 1.32 7.90 -1.71
CA LYS A 81 1.06 6.93 -2.77
C LYS A 81 1.33 7.53 -4.15
N VAL A 82 2.34 7.00 -4.81
CA VAL A 82 2.67 7.35 -6.19
C VAL A 82 1.94 6.41 -7.13
N ARG A 83 1.37 6.94 -8.22
CA ARG A 83 0.73 6.13 -9.25
C ARG A 83 1.77 5.30 -9.98
N ALA A 84 1.58 3.99 -10.05
CA ALA A 84 2.37 3.13 -10.91
C ALA A 84 1.92 3.30 -12.39
N ASP A 85 2.87 3.24 -13.30
CA ASP A 85 2.60 3.39 -14.74
C ASP A 85 1.89 2.15 -15.29
N ARG A 86 2.26 0.98 -14.79
CA ARG A 86 1.66 -0.31 -15.20
C ARG A 86 1.44 -1.21 -13.97
N PRO A 87 0.32 -1.97 -13.92
CA PRO A 87 0.14 -2.99 -12.90
C PRO A 87 1.12 -4.16 -13.14
N ARG A 88 1.73 -4.66 -12.08
CA ARG A 88 2.65 -5.80 -12.11
C ARG A 88 2.18 -6.87 -11.14
N ALA A 89 2.39 -8.15 -11.47
CA ALA A 89 2.06 -9.26 -10.55
C ALA A 89 2.83 -9.15 -9.22
N ALA A 90 4.05 -8.64 -9.24
CA ALA A 90 4.84 -8.38 -8.05
C ALA A 90 4.16 -7.40 -7.06
N ASP A 91 3.25 -6.55 -7.53
CA ASP A 91 2.49 -5.62 -6.67
C ASP A 91 1.63 -6.35 -5.62
N LEU A 92 1.29 -7.63 -5.87
CA LEU A 92 0.51 -8.47 -4.94
C LEU A 92 1.34 -8.95 -3.74
N LEU A 93 2.67 -8.92 -3.85
CA LEU A 93 3.61 -9.43 -2.88
C LEU A 93 4.38 -8.30 -2.16
N THR A 94 4.07 -7.04 -2.52
CA THR A 94 4.75 -5.87 -2.00
C THR A 94 3.79 -4.99 -1.20
N ASP A 95 4.35 -4.29 -0.21
CA ASP A 95 3.64 -3.26 0.55
C ASP A 95 3.30 -2.03 -0.34
N ASP A 96 2.61 -1.05 0.22
CA ASP A 96 2.34 0.22 -0.48
C ASP A 96 3.64 0.97 -0.80
N ALA A 97 4.74 0.61 -0.14
CA ALA A 97 6.09 1.11 -0.36
C ALA A 97 6.86 0.41 -1.51
N GLY A 98 6.31 -0.66 -2.08
CA GLY A 98 7.00 -1.46 -3.11
C GLY A 98 8.05 -2.41 -2.55
N ARG A 99 8.18 -2.54 -1.22
CA ARG A 99 9.05 -3.51 -0.55
C ARG A 99 8.31 -4.82 -0.36
N GLY A 100 9.02 -5.94 -0.34
CA GLY A 100 8.42 -7.25 -0.06
C GLY A 100 7.71 -7.25 1.29
N SER A 101 6.41 -7.57 1.29
CA SER A 101 5.58 -7.60 2.48
C SER A 101 5.22 -9.03 2.84
N PHE A 102 5.66 -9.48 4.02
CA PHE A 102 5.33 -10.82 4.52
C PHE A 102 3.82 -11.01 4.66
N SER A 103 3.10 -10.01 5.15
CA SER A 103 1.65 -10.07 5.34
C SER A 103 0.89 -10.16 4.03
N ASP A 104 1.33 -9.46 2.98
CA ASP A 104 0.75 -9.55 1.64
C ASP A 104 1.00 -10.93 1.02
N VAL A 105 2.25 -11.41 1.09
CA VAL A 105 2.64 -12.74 0.59
C VAL A 105 1.83 -13.85 1.28
N GLN A 106 1.76 -13.83 2.61
CA GLN A 106 1.02 -14.80 3.40
C GLN A 106 -0.47 -14.80 3.01
N TYR A 107 -1.11 -13.64 2.92
CA TYR A 107 -2.52 -13.52 2.58
C TYR A 107 -2.82 -14.02 1.16
N VAL A 108 -1.99 -13.68 0.17
CA VAL A 108 -2.11 -14.18 -1.19
C VAL A 108 -1.92 -15.69 -1.26
N LEU A 109 -0.87 -16.22 -0.63
CA LEU A 109 -0.55 -17.65 -0.67
C LEU A 109 -1.66 -18.49 -0.04
N VAL A 110 -2.06 -18.15 1.19
CA VAL A 110 -3.13 -18.88 1.90
C VAL A 110 -4.44 -18.82 1.13
N SER A 111 -4.80 -17.63 0.60
CA SER A 111 -6.00 -17.46 -0.19
C SER A 111 -5.94 -18.25 -1.51
N ALA A 112 -4.80 -18.27 -2.20
CA ALA A 112 -4.61 -19.04 -3.43
C ALA A 112 -4.78 -20.54 -3.18
N VAL A 113 -4.18 -21.09 -2.11
CA VAL A 113 -4.34 -22.49 -1.71
C VAL A 113 -5.80 -22.81 -1.43
N ALA A 114 -6.51 -21.95 -0.70
CA ALA A 114 -7.92 -22.15 -0.37
C ALA A 114 -8.82 -22.06 -1.61
N VAL A 115 -8.56 -21.14 -2.54
CA VAL A 115 -9.30 -21.03 -3.82
C VAL A 115 -9.06 -22.28 -4.68
N VAL A 116 -7.82 -22.76 -4.79
CA VAL A 116 -7.48 -23.99 -5.53
C VAL A 116 -8.20 -25.19 -4.89
N PHE A 117 -8.19 -25.30 -3.57
CA PHE A 117 -8.89 -26.36 -2.86
C PHE A 117 -10.41 -26.32 -3.18
N ALA A 118 -11.02 -25.15 -3.09
CA ALA A 118 -12.45 -24.99 -3.41
C ALA A 118 -12.76 -25.30 -4.88
N ALA A 119 -11.88 -24.87 -5.82
CA ALA A 119 -12.03 -25.18 -7.24
C ALA A 119 -11.94 -26.69 -7.54
N VAL A 120 -11.02 -27.40 -6.87
CA VAL A 120 -10.91 -28.87 -6.99
C VAL A 120 -12.15 -29.57 -6.43
N ARG A 121 -12.67 -29.08 -5.30
CA ARG A 121 -13.94 -29.61 -4.73
C ARG A 121 -15.10 -29.40 -5.71
N LEU A 122 -15.24 -28.19 -6.24
CA LEU A 122 -16.27 -27.87 -7.23
C LEU A 122 -16.14 -28.73 -8.49
N ALA A 123 -14.94 -28.94 -9.02
CA ALA A 123 -14.72 -29.81 -10.18
C ALA A 123 -15.11 -31.28 -9.93
N ARG A 124 -15.04 -31.74 -8.67
CA ARG A 124 -15.43 -33.09 -8.27
C ARG A 124 -16.90 -33.25 -7.92
N GLN A 125 -17.53 -32.20 -7.45
CA GLN A 125 -18.93 -32.18 -6.98
C GLN A 125 -19.58 -30.86 -7.43
N PRO A 126 -19.93 -30.74 -8.72
CA PRO A 126 -20.51 -29.51 -9.28
C PRO A 126 -21.96 -29.24 -8.88
N ASP A 127 -22.60 -30.23 -8.24
CA ASP A 127 -24.01 -30.21 -7.81
C ASP A 127 -24.22 -29.49 -6.45
N GLN A 128 -23.16 -29.02 -5.82
CA GLN A 128 -23.26 -28.35 -4.52
C GLN A 128 -22.13 -27.33 -4.31
N LEU A 129 -22.39 -26.29 -3.49
CA LEU A 129 -21.39 -25.31 -3.08
C LEU A 129 -20.19 -26.03 -2.43
N PRO A 130 -18.95 -25.68 -2.80
CA PRO A 130 -17.78 -26.30 -2.23
C PRO A 130 -17.67 -25.97 -0.73
N ASP A 131 -17.80 -27.01 0.08
CA ASP A 131 -17.62 -26.89 1.53
C ASP A 131 -16.11 -26.72 1.85
N LEU A 132 -15.77 -25.61 2.50
CA LEU A 132 -14.41 -25.35 2.98
C LEU A 132 -14.27 -25.89 4.40
N PRO A 133 -13.31 -26.80 4.65
CA PRO A 133 -13.01 -27.24 6.00
C PRO A 133 -12.76 -26.05 6.93
N TRP A 134 -13.36 -26.06 8.11
CA TRP A 134 -13.26 -24.95 9.06
C TRP A 134 -11.83 -24.58 9.40
N GLY A 135 -10.90 -25.56 9.44
CA GLY A 135 -9.48 -25.30 9.63
C GLY A 135 -8.88 -24.42 8.54
N LEU A 136 -9.26 -24.66 7.27
CA LEU A 136 -8.81 -23.85 6.14
C LEU A 136 -9.47 -22.46 6.15
N ALA A 137 -10.76 -22.38 6.45
CA ALA A 137 -11.45 -21.11 6.60
C ALA A 137 -10.82 -20.25 7.72
N LEU A 138 -10.52 -20.84 8.88
CA LEU A 138 -9.86 -20.20 9.97
C LEU A 138 -8.44 -19.70 9.59
N LEU A 139 -7.69 -20.49 8.82
CA LEU A 139 -6.36 -20.10 8.34
C LEU A 139 -6.46 -18.86 7.43
N VAL A 140 -7.46 -18.78 6.56
CA VAL A 140 -7.74 -17.59 5.74
C VAL A 140 -8.10 -16.40 6.62
N VAL A 141 -8.93 -16.58 7.65
CA VAL A 141 -9.31 -15.50 8.60
C VAL A 141 -8.08 -14.95 9.33
N VAL A 142 -7.24 -15.82 9.88
CA VAL A 142 -6.01 -15.42 10.58
C VAL A 142 -5.06 -14.69 9.64
N SER A 143 -4.88 -15.21 8.43
CA SER A 143 -4.04 -14.58 7.41
C SER A 143 -4.58 -13.21 6.99
N ALA A 144 -5.88 -13.08 6.84
CA ALA A 144 -6.57 -11.83 6.55
C ALA A 144 -6.41 -10.79 7.67
N ALA A 145 -6.49 -11.24 8.93
CA ALA A 145 -6.27 -10.38 10.10
C ALA A 145 -4.81 -9.88 10.15
N THR A 146 -3.83 -10.75 9.88
CA THR A 146 -2.40 -10.38 9.80
C THR A 146 -2.16 -9.38 8.67
N TYR A 147 -2.75 -9.60 7.49
CA TYR A 147 -2.70 -8.66 6.38
C TYR A 147 -3.26 -7.28 6.77
N LEU A 148 -4.41 -7.27 7.43
CA LEU A 148 -5.05 -6.04 7.87
C LEU A 148 -4.20 -5.27 8.89
N ALA A 149 -3.62 -5.98 9.87
CA ALA A 149 -2.70 -5.41 10.85
C ALA A 149 -1.45 -4.82 10.17
N GLY A 150 -0.87 -5.52 9.17
CA GLY A 150 0.22 -5.03 8.35
C GLY A 150 -0.15 -3.72 7.65
N LYS A 151 -1.30 -3.66 7.00
CA LYS A 151 -1.78 -2.44 6.32
C LYS A 151 -2.03 -1.27 7.27
N TYR A 152 -2.34 -1.53 8.54
CA TYR A 152 -2.40 -0.48 9.56
C TYR A 152 -1.03 0.02 9.98
N ALA A 153 -0.05 -0.87 10.08
CA ALA A 153 1.32 -0.52 10.43
C ALA A 153 2.09 0.15 9.27
N GLU A 154 1.66 -0.09 8.02
CA GLU A 154 2.25 0.49 6.83
C GLU A 154 1.94 1.99 6.71
N GLY A 155 2.92 2.75 6.23
CA GLY A 155 2.80 4.14 5.85
C GLY A 155 3.04 5.12 7.01
N GLY A 156 4.19 5.78 6.96
CA GLY A 156 4.51 6.94 7.76
C GLY A 156 4.24 8.23 6.97
N ARG A 157 3.75 9.27 7.63
CA ARG A 157 3.86 10.63 7.12
C ARG A 157 5.36 10.96 7.05
N PRO A 158 5.84 11.62 5.98
CA PRO A 158 7.23 12.07 5.95
C PRO A 158 7.47 13.04 7.11
N VAL A 159 8.61 12.91 7.77
CA VAL A 159 8.92 13.70 8.96
C VAL A 159 10.33 14.25 8.88
N VAL A 160 10.49 15.52 9.23
CA VAL A 160 11.79 16.16 9.50
C VAL A 160 12.09 15.99 10.99
N LEU A 161 13.25 15.40 11.30
CA LEU A 161 13.72 15.15 12.67
C LEU A 161 14.78 16.15 13.09
N SER A 162 15.68 16.55 12.17
CA SER A 162 16.72 17.54 12.44
C SER A 162 17.17 18.21 11.15
N VAL A 163 17.72 19.40 11.29
CA VAL A 163 18.36 20.16 10.22
C VAL A 163 19.71 20.64 10.73
N VAL A 164 20.76 20.36 9.97
CA VAL A 164 22.14 20.71 10.33
C VAL A 164 22.85 21.30 9.12
N ARG A 165 23.93 22.00 9.31
CA ARG A 165 24.78 22.48 8.22
C ARG A 165 25.49 21.31 7.52
N ALA A 166 25.49 21.25 6.20
CA ALA A 166 25.83 20.06 5.42
C ALA A 166 27.32 19.72 5.35
N ARG A 167 28.25 20.53 5.79
CA ARG A 167 29.69 20.33 5.54
C ARG A 167 30.60 20.35 6.75
N GLU A 168 30.09 20.45 7.96
CA GLU A 168 30.97 20.48 9.14
C GLU A 168 30.96 19.16 9.88
N ILE A 169 32.05 18.40 9.72
CA ILE A 169 32.32 17.20 10.52
C ILE A 169 32.65 17.68 11.94
N GLY A 170 31.70 17.51 12.86
CA GLY A 170 31.92 17.68 14.29
C GLY A 170 31.14 18.77 15.00
N ASP A 171 30.59 19.76 14.33
CA ASP A 171 29.77 20.80 14.98
C ASP A 171 28.32 20.77 14.49
N LEU A 172 27.51 20.07 15.24
CA LEU A 172 26.03 20.00 14.99
C LEU A 172 25.30 21.29 15.36
N HIS A 173 26.01 22.25 15.99
CA HIS A 173 25.46 23.51 16.45
C HIS A 173 26.01 24.71 15.68
N ALA A 174 26.79 24.46 14.60
CA ALA A 174 27.27 25.54 13.76
C ALA A 174 26.10 26.40 13.23
N PRO A 175 26.19 27.72 13.29
CA PRO A 175 25.14 28.60 12.81
C PRO A 175 24.89 28.38 11.31
N ILE A 176 23.63 28.24 10.93
CA ILE A 176 23.23 28.15 9.53
C ILE A 176 23.15 29.57 8.98
N ARG A 177 23.73 29.83 7.82
CA ARG A 177 23.68 31.12 7.15
C ARG A 177 23.06 31.02 5.77
N THR A 178 22.65 32.13 5.22
CA THR A 178 22.22 32.21 3.82
C THR A 178 23.36 31.78 2.89
N GLY A 179 23.03 30.97 1.89
CA GLY A 179 24.04 30.39 0.98
C GLY A 179 24.69 29.11 1.48
N ASP A 180 24.52 28.72 2.75
CA ASP A 180 25.00 27.42 3.25
C ASP A 180 24.17 26.28 2.71
N ASP A 181 24.81 25.11 2.50
CA ASP A 181 24.12 23.87 2.29
C ASP A 181 23.63 23.30 3.63
N ILE A 182 22.39 22.98 3.75
CA ILE A 182 21.81 22.29 4.92
C ILE A 182 21.46 20.86 4.59
N GLU A 183 21.72 19.98 5.56
CA GLU A 183 21.28 18.58 5.54
C GLU A 183 20.06 18.42 6.43
N ILE A 184 18.94 18.07 5.80
CA ILE A 184 17.66 17.78 6.45
C ILE A 184 17.60 16.29 6.68
N ARG A 185 17.54 15.86 7.94
CA ARG A 185 17.43 14.46 8.35
C ARG A 185 16.01 14.15 8.78
N GLY A 186 15.54 12.97 8.38
CA GLY A 186 14.18 12.55 8.68
C GLY A 186 13.86 11.15 8.20
N ALA A 187 12.64 10.96 7.75
CA ALA A 187 12.20 9.69 7.19
C ALA A 187 11.06 9.91 6.18
N GLY A 188 11.03 9.06 5.16
CA GLY A 188 9.94 9.04 4.19
C GLY A 188 9.99 10.19 3.18
N PHE A 189 11.15 10.75 2.90
CA PHE A 189 11.28 11.84 1.93
C PHE A 189 11.06 11.36 0.51
N VAL A 190 11.59 10.18 0.16
CA VAL A 190 11.40 9.59 -1.16
C VAL A 190 10.22 8.62 -1.12
N PRO A 191 9.06 9.02 -1.66
CA PRO A 191 7.92 8.12 -1.67
C PRO A 191 8.21 6.93 -2.57
N PRO A 192 7.79 5.73 -2.17
CA PRO A 192 8.00 4.53 -2.94
C PRO A 192 7.44 4.63 -4.36
N GLY A 193 8.25 4.26 -5.33
CA GLY A 193 7.93 4.38 -6.75
C GLY A 193 8.14 5.79 -7.32
N ALA A 194 8.74 6.70 -6.56
CA ALA A 194 9.14 8.02 -7.02
C ALA A 194 10.63 8.12 -7.38
N GLU A 195 11.34 7.00 -7.47
CA GLU A 195 12.79 6.95 -7.71
C GLU A 195 13.18 7.45 -9.13
N ALA A 196 12.22 7.62 -10.04
CA ALA A 196 12.46 8.16 -11.36
C ALA A 196 12.81 9.67 -11.30
N PRO A 197 13.80 10.15 -12.09
CA PRO A 197 14.30 11.52 -12.03
C PRO A 197 13.20 12.58 -12.21
N ASP A 198 12.28 12.35 -13.13
CA ASP A 198 11.14 13.24 -13.42
C ASP A 198 10.16 13.40 -12.24
N ARG A 199 10.11 12.39 -11.37
CA ARG A 199 9.31 12.41 -10.15
C ARG A 199 10.06 13.08 -9.00
N LEU A 200 11.33 12.71 -8.80
CA LEU A 200 12.18 13.32 -7.77
C LEU A 200 12.36 14.82 -7.99
N ALA A 201 12.43 15.28 -9.25
CA ALA A 201 12.51 16.70 -9.59
C ALA A 201 11.31 17.54 -9.11
N ARG A 202 10.23 16.91 -8.68
CA ARG A 202 9.05 17.59 -8.11
C ARG A 202 9.17 17.85 -6.62
N MET A 203 10.23 17.35 -5.99
CA MET A 203 10.46 17.57 -4.57
C MET A 203 10.92 18.99 -4.33
N VAL A 204 10.34 19.62 -3.32
CA VAL A 204 10.62 21.00 -2.97
C VAL A 204 10.79 21.12 -1.46
N VAL A 205 11.79 21.86 -1.03
CA VAL A 205 11.93 22.29 0.35
C VAL A 205 11.46 23.73 0.47
N ARG A 206 10.55 23.99 1.38
CA ARG A 206 10.16 25.35 1.77
C ARG A 206 11.05 25.80 2.88
N VAL A 207 11.76 26.91 2.67
CA VAL A 207 12.55 27.60 3.68
C VAL A 207 11.85 28.94 3.93
N GLY A 208 11.06 28.99 4.98
CA GLY A 208 10.13 30.11 5.18
C GLY A 208 9.11 30.24 4.03
N ALA A 209 9.16 31.34 3.32
CA ALA A 209 8.31 31.60 2.14
C ALA A 209 8.96 31.14 0.82
N VAL A 210 10.25 30.80 0.81
CA VAL A 210 11.00 30.47 -0.39
C VAL A 210 10.89 28.97 -0.71
N HIS A 211 10.70 28.64 -1.98
CA HIS A 211 10.61 27.25 -2.46
C HIS A 211 11.90 26.87 -3.17
N VAL A 212 12.62 25.90 -2.63
CA VAL A 212 13.89 25.40 -3.13
C VAL A 212 13.68 24.02 -3.76
N PRO A 213 13.88 23.86 -5.08
CA PRO A 213 13.91 22.54 -5.68
C PRO A 213 15.04 21.70 -5.09
N VAL A 214 14.80 20.42 -4.82
CA VAL A 214 15.83 19.53 -4.29
C VAL A 214 16.81 19.18 -5.41
N PRO A 215 18.13 19.47 -5.26
CA PRO A 215 19.11 19.11 -6.26
C PRO A 215 19.22 17.59 -6.44
N LEU A 216 19.20 17.11 -7.67
CA LEU A 216 19.37 15.69 -7.98
C LEU A 216 20.86 15.39 -8.18
N ILE A 217 21.44 14.57 -7.30
CA ILE A 217 22.84 14.14 -7.39
C ILE A 217 22.87 12.67 -7.80
N PRO A 218 23.15 12.35 -9.09
CA PRO A 218 23.12 10.98 -9.58
C PRO A 218 24.32 10.18 -9.06
N VAL A 219 24.09 8.90 -8.73
CA VAL A 219 25.09 7.90 -8.38
C VAL A 219 24.77 6.58 -9.07
N ASN A 220 25.72 5.65 -9.05
CA ASN A 220 25.48 4.32 -9.61
C ASN A 220 24.30 3.64 -8.88
N GLY A 221 23.23 3.39 -9.61
CA GLY A 221 22.02 2.72 -9.09
C GLY A 221 20.94 3.66 -8.51
N GLY A 222 21.09 5.00 -8.64
CA GLY A 222 20.06 5.93 -8.15
C GLY A 222 20.54 7.36 -7.94
N PHE A 223 20.17 7.94 -6.82
CA PHE A 223 20.54 9.31 -6.42
C PHE A 223 21.08 9.32 -4.99
N ALA A 224 22.18 10.06 -4.77
CA ALA A 224 22.67 10.34 -3.43
C ALA A 224 21.83 11.43 -2.75
N ASN A 225 21.27 12.34 -3.55
CA ASN A 225 20.32 13.35 -3.13
C ASN A 225 19.18 13.43 -4.18
N PRO A 226 17.91 13.36 -3.80
CA PRO A 226 17.39 13.08 -2.47
C PRO A 226 17.53 11.60 -2.05
N ALA A 227 17.74 11.35 -0.75
CA ALA A 227 17.62 10.04 -0.13
C ALA A 227 16.38 9.98 0.77
N ASP A 228 15.96 8.76 1.14
CA ASP A 228 14.72 8.58 1.94
C ASP A 228 14.83 9.19 3.35
N ALA A 229 16.03 9.22 3.91
CA ALA A 229 16.30 9.73 5.25
C ALA A 229 17.04 11.07 5.28
N THR A 230 17.60 11.51 4.15
CA THR A 230 18.43 12.73 4.11
C THR A 230 18.19 13.51 2.82
N LEU A 231 18.15 14.83 2.94
CA LEU A 231 18.11 15.78 1.83
C LEU A 231 19.13 16.87 2.05
N THR A 232 19.86 17.23 0.99
CA THR A 232 20.75 18.39 1.01
C THR A 232 20.21 19.47 0.08
N VAL A 233 20.04 20.67 0.60
CA VAL A 233 19.59 21.83 -0.17
C VAL A 233 20.31 23.08 0.29
N PRO A 234 20.54 24.07 -0.60
CA PRO A 234 21.08 25.36 -0.20
C PRO A 234 20.01 26.21 0.52
N VAL A 235 20.41 26.99 1.48
CA VAL A 235 19.59 28.07 2.05
C VAL A 235 19.61 29.26 1.08
N PRO A 236 18.43 29.66 0.54
CA PRO A 236 18.39 30.77 -0.40
C PRO A 236 18.86 32.09 0.22
N VAL A 237 19.49 32.93 -0.59
CA VAL A 237 19.95 34.25 -0.15
C VAL A 237 18.80 35.23 0.13
N GLU A 238 17.61 34.93 -0.38
CA GLU A 238 16.40 35.68 -0.15
C GLU A 238 15.76 35.43 1.21
N VAL A 239 16.27 34.47 1.97
CA VAL A 239 15.79 34.15 3.32
C VAL A 239 16.38 35.16 4.30
N GLU A 240 15.50 35.91 4.96
CA GLU A 240 15.91 36.86 6.00
C GLU A 240 16.50 36.12 7.23
N PRO A 241 17.56 36.64 7.83
CA PRO A 241 18.10 36.13 9.10
C PRO A 241 17.03 36.12 10.19
N GLY A 242 17.08 35.08 11.03
CA GLY A 242 16.10 34.89 12.10
C GLY A 242 15.53 33.49 12.14
N ARG A 243 14.43 33.34 12.87
CA ARG A 243 13.75 32.05 13.01
C ARG A 243 12.89 31.74 11.80
N VAL A 244 13.24 30.69 11.08
CA VAL A 244 12.60 30.25 9.84
C VAL A 244 12.12 28.79 9.97
N GLU A 245 10.98 28.48 9.37
CA GLU A 245 10.46 27.11 9.35
C GLU A 245 10.86 26.40 8.05
N ILE A 246 11.36 25.17 8.20
CA ILE A 246 11.63 24.25 7.09
C ILE A 246 10.53 23.24 6.97
N GLN A 247 10.08 22.98 5.75
CA GLN A 247 9.11 21.97 5.42
C GLN A 247 9.45 21.30 4.08
N VAL A 248 9.44 19.98 4.02
CA VAL A 248 9.69 19.24 2.79
C VAL A 248 8.35 18.85 2.16
N VAL A 249 8.20 19.12 0.86
CA VAL A 249 7.11 18.64 0.02
C VAL A 249 7.66 17.52 -0.84
N THR A 250 7.20 16.30 -0.60
CA THR A 250 7.71 15.12 -1.31
C THR A 250 7.20 15.05 -2.75
N ALA A 251 7.77 14.15 -3.56
CA ALA A 251 7.34 13.91 -4.94
C ALA A 251 5.87 13.47 -5.08
N ALA A 252 5.26 13.00 -4.00
CA ALA A 252 3.82 12.68 -3.92
C ALA A 252 2.95 13.88 -3.53
N GLY A 253 3.55 15.06 -3.29
CA GLY A 253 2.85 16.26 -2.83
C GLY A 253 2.46 16.23 -1.36
N VAL A 254 3.06 15.33 -0.56
CA VAL A 254 2.80 15.24 0.88
C VAL A 254 3.80 16.11 1.63
N GLU A 255 3.29 16.91 2.55
CA GLU A 255 4.07 17.83 3.37
C GLU A 255 4.52 17.17 4.69
N THR A 256 5.78 17.45 5.09
CA THR A 256 6.30 17.04 6.41
C THR A 256 5.73 17.94 7.53
N ASN A 257 6.12 17.65 8.76
CA ASN A 257 6.03 18.63 9.84
C ASN A 257 6.90 19.84 9.51
N ARG A 258 6.59 20.98 10.11
CA ARG A 258 7.42 22.18 10.09
C ARG A 258 8.51 22.06 11.15
N TYR A 259 9.72 22.35 10.78
CA TYR A 259 10.88 22.30 11.67
C TYR A 259 11.53 23.68 11.76
N PRO A 260 11.59 24.31 12.93
CA PRO A 260 12.19 25.62 13.09
C PRO A 260 13.72 25.53 13.08
N ILE A 261 14.35 26.46 12.37
CA ILE A 261 15.79 26.71 12.40
C ILE A 261 16.04 28.19 12.65
N ASP A 262 17.23 28.52 13.13
CA ASP A 262 17.71 29.89 13.25
C ASP A 262 18.77 30.13 12.16
N VAL A 263 18.48 31.11 11.27
CA VAL A 263 19.40 31.52 10.20
C VAL A 263 20.16 32.75 10.72
N ALA A 264 21.49 32.65 10.78
CA ALA A 264 22.39 33.73 11.19
C ALA A 264 22.72 34.66 10.02
N ASP A 265 23.14 35.89 10.37
CA ASP A 265 23.66 36.86 9.42
C ASP A 265 24.93 36.40 8.70
#